data_f0a55708a60a37efe5fd0ee0224bec22
#
_entry.id   f0a55708a60a37efe5fd0ee0224bec22
#
_cell.length_a   1.000
_cell.length_b   1.000
_cell.length_c   1.000
_cell.angle_alpha   90.00
_cell.angle_beta   90.00
_cell.angle_gamma   90.00
#
_symmetry.space_group_name_H-M   'P 1'
#
loop_
_entity.id
_entity.type
_entity.pdbx_description
1 polymer ?
#
loop_
_entity_poly.entity_id
_entity_poly.type
_entity_poly.pdbx_seq_one_letter_code
_entity_poly.pdbx_strand_id
1 'polypeptide(L)'
;MAAKEVLFGDDARVRMARGVNILANAVKVTLGPKGRNAILDKSFGAPTITKDGVSVAKEIELKDKFENMGAQMVKEVSSKTSDVAGDGTTTATVLAQSIVNEGLKAVAAGMNPMDLKRGIDLAVIKAVAAIVEAATPCTDNKAIAQVGTISANSDESVGQIIAEAMEKVGKEGVITVEEGSGLDNSLDVVEGMQFDRGYLSPYFINKQESMSVELDDPMILIYDKKISNIRDMLPVLEGVAKAGRPLLIIAEDVEGEALATLVVNTIRGIVKVAAVKAPGFGDRRKAMLEDVAVLTGGTVISEEIGLSLEKAELSQLGTAKRIQITKDNTTIIDGAGSEEAIKARVAQLRTQAEEATSDYDKEKLQERLAKLAGGVAVIKVGAATEIEMKEKKARVEDALHSTRAAVEEGVVAGGGTALVRALSALAGLEGINHDQTVGVNILRRAMEEPLRQIVANAGDEPSVVFNEVQKGSGNFGYNAATGQYGDMIEMGILDPAKVTRTALQNAASIAGLMLTTEVMIADAPSDDKGHGMPDMGGMGGMGGMM
;
A
#
# COMPACT_ATOMS: atom_id res chain seq x y z
N MET A 1 11.69 33.11 -9.92
CA MET A 1 12.13 31.71 -9.87
C MET A 1 13.34 31.64 -8.96
N ALA A 2 13.41 30.70 -8.02
CA ALA A 2 14.59 30.47 -7.21
C ALA A 2 15.77 30.04 -8.11
N ALA A 3 17.00 30.45 -7.76
CA ALA A 3 18.20 29.98 -8.42
C ALA A 3 18.31 28.46 -8.30
N LYS A 4 18.91 27.81 -9.31
CA LYS A 4 19.13 26.37 -9.32
C LYS A 4 20.62 26.08 -9.12
N GLU A 5 20.91 25.05 -8.35
CA GLU A 5 22.22 24.41 -8.26
C GLU A 5 22.20 23.17 -9.16
N VAL A 6 23.25 22.99 -9.96
CA VAL A 6 23.35 21.92 -10.93
C VAL A 6 24.63 21.14 -10.69
N LEU A 7 24.51 19.82 -10.49
CA LEU A 7 25.64 18.90 -10.39
C LEU A 7 25.69 17.96 -11.59
N PHE A 8 26.89 17.62 -12.03
CA PHE A 8 27.15 16.78 -13.18
C PHE A 8 28.02 15.57 -12.82
N GLY A 9 27.90 14.52 -13.61
CA GLY A 9 28.82 13.38 -13.62
C GLY A 9 29.02 12.74 -12.26
N ASP A 10 30.27 12.56 -11.86
CA ASP A 10 30.63 11.82 -10.65
C ASP A 10 30.21 12.53 -9.36
N ASP A 11 30.22 13.86 -9.29
CA ASP A 11 29.78 14.60 -8.11
C ASP A 11 28.28 14.35 -7.83
N ALA A 12 27.47 14.34 -8.90
CA ALA A 12 26.06 14.01 -8.79
C ALA A 12 25.85 12.56 -8.31
N ARG A 13 26.56 11.61 -8.92
CA ARG A 13 26.46 10.17 -8.59
C ARG A 13 26.88 9.85 -7.17
N VAL A 14 27.99 10.46 -6.67
CA VAL A 14 28.48 10.24 -5.31
C VAL A 14 27.48 10.71 -4.27
N ARG A 15 26.89 11.91 -4.44
CA ARG A 15 25.88 12.42 -3.51
C ARG A 15 24.61 11.58 -3.55
N MET A 16 24.14 11.23 -4.75
CA MET A 16 22.99 10.36 -4.95
C MET A 16 23.19 9.02 -4.23
N ALA A 17 24.35 8.35 -4.45
CA ALA A 17 24.69 7.08 -3.82
C ALA A 17 24.73 7.18 -2.28
N ARG A 18 25.21 8.32 -1.73
CA ARG A 18 25.22 8.53 -0.30
C ARG A 18 23.80 8.58 0.27
N GLY A 19 22.88 9.29 -0.41
CA GLY A 19 21.47 9.32 -0.02
C GLY A 19 20.80 7.93 -0.05
N VAL A 20 21.04 7.16 -1.12
CA VAL A 20 20.60 5.76 -1.23
C VAL A 20 21.09 4.94 -0.04
N ASN A 21 22.39 5.03 0.28
CA ASN A 21 22.98 4.22 1.33
C ASN A 21 22.49 4.62 2.74
N ILE A 22 22.25 5.90 3.00
CA ILE A 22 21.69 6.36 4.28
C ILE A 22 20.31 5.75 4.48
N LEU A 23 19.41 5.89 3.52
CA LEU A 23 18.04 5.34 3.61
C LEU A 23 18.06 3.82 3.70
N ALA A 24 18.73 3.14 2.77
CA ALA A 24 18.73 1.69 2.73
C ALA A 24 19.37 1.06 3.98
N ASN A 25 20.42 1.68 4.54
CA ASN A 25 21.02 1.19 5.78
C ASN A 25 20.10 1.34 7.00
N ALA A 26 19.24 2.36 7.03
CA ALA A 26 18.24 2.51 8.08
C ALA A 26 17.11 1.48 7.94
N VAL A 27 16.70 1.17 6.70
CA VAL A 27 15.59 0.24 6.43
C VAL A 27 16.02 -1.23 6.60
N LYS A 28 17.20 -1.64 6.07
CA LYS A 28 17.62 -3.05 6.01
C LYS A 28 17.82 -3.73 7.37
N VAL A 29 17.97 -2.96 8.47
CA VAL A 29 18.10 -3.53 9.82
C VAL A 29 16.83 -4.22 10.29
N THR A 30 15.69 -3.93 9.66
CA THR A 30 14.39 -4.53 10.00
C THR A 30 14.15 -5.88 9.32
N LEU A 31 14.98 -6.27 8.33
CA LEU A 31 14.76 -7.43 7.47
C LEU A 31 14.97 -8.75 8.20
N GLY A 32 14.03 -9.67 8.00
CA GLY A 32 14.09 -11.06 8.46
C GLY A 32 13.67 -11.28 9.91
N PRO A 33 13.66 -12.55 10.38
CA PRO A 33 13.09 -12.93 11.68
C PRO A 33 13.84 -12.31 12.87
N LYS A 34 15.12 -12.03 12.73
CA LYS A 34 15.95 -11.34 13.73
C LYS A 34 16.19 -9.87 13.39
N GLY A 35 15.40 -9.29 12.49
CA GLY A 35 15.37 -7.86 12.21
C GLY A 35 14.99 -7.07 13.46
N ARG A 36 15.51 -5.83 13.55
CA ARG A 36 15.36 -4.96 14.72
C ARG A 36 14.44 -3.79 14.43
N ASN A 37 13.84 -3.23 15.48
CA ASN A 37 12.98 -2.07 15.38
C ASN A 37 13.79 -0.80 15.05
N ALA A 38 13.17 0.09 14.28
CA ALA A 38 13.55 1.49 14.18
C ALA A 38 12.66 2.36 15.08
N ILE A 39 13.21 3.43 15.62
CA ILE A 39 12.47 4.42 16.40
C ILE A 39 12.38 5.69 15.55
N LEU A 40 11.15 6.15 15.34
CA LEU A 40 10.84 7.32 14.52
C LEU A 40 10.38 8.46 15.43
N ASP A 41 11.01 9.62 15.32
CA ASP A 41 10.59 10.83 16.03
C ASP A 41 9.27 11.35 15.44
N LYS A 42 8.43 11.91 16.29
CA LYS A 42 7.19 12.57 15.85
C LYS A 42 7.15 14.00 16.35
N SER A 43 6.70 14.91 15.51
CA SER A 43 6.55 16.33 15.88
C SER A 43 5.63 16.56 17.08
N PHE A 44 4.69 15.64 17.32
CA PHE A 44 3.78 15.65 18.47
C PHE A 44 3.53 14.21 18.95
N GLY A 45 3.56 13.98 20.25
CA GLY A 45 3.32 12.69 20.87
C GLY A 45 4.59 11.87 21.13
N ALA A 46 4.43 10.59 21.43
CA ALA A 46 5.53 9.68 21.68
C ALA A 46 6.16 9.19 20.36
N PRO A 47 7.47 8.88 20.35
CA PRO A 47 8.12 8.25 19.21
C PRO A 47 7.41 6.96 18.79
N THR A 48 7.38 6.69 17.50
CA THR A 48 6.84 5.44 16.95
C THR A 48 7.95 4.39 16.86
N ILE A 49 7.64 3.16 17.26
CA ILE A 49 8.52 2.01 17.12
C ILE A 49 7.94 1.13 16.01
N THR A 50 8.75 0.78 15.00
CA THR A 50 8.30 -0.02 13.88
C THR A 50 9.39 -0.95 13.34
N LYS A 51 8.97 -2.07 12.73
CA LYS A 51 9.79 -2.92 11.87
C LYS A 51 9.42 -2.79 10.40
N ASP A 52 8.35 -2.06 10.08
CA ASP A 52 7.93 -1.85 8.70
C ASP A 52 8.93 -0.96 7.95
N GLY A 53 9.48 -1.50 6.86
CA GLY A 53 10.49 -0.83 6.06
C GLY A 53 9.97 0.39 5.31
N VAL A 54 8.70 0.40 4.89
CA VAL A 54 8.12 1.56 4.19
C VAL A 54 7.89 2.72 5.16
N SER A 55 7.46 2.47 6.37
CA SER A 55 7.33 3.49 7.42
C SER A 55 8.67 4.13 7.75
N VAL A 56 9.73 3.32 7.90
CA VAL A 56 11.10 3.84 8.09
C VAL A 56 11.54 4.69 6.90
N ALA A 57 11.33 4.22 5.67
CA ALA A 57 11.73 4.93 4.47
C ALA A 57 10.99 6.27 4.32
N LYS A 58 9.71 6.34 4.67
CA LYS A 58 8.89 7.55 4.57
C LYS A 58 9.37 8.69 5.47
N GLU A 59 9.91 8.39 6.64
CA GLU A 59 10.37 9.38 7.62
C GLU A 59 11.77 9.95 7.29
N ILE A 60 12.53 9.32 6.39
CA ILE A 60 13.88 9.77 6.06
C ILE A 60 13.84 10.95 5.09
N GLU A 61 14.32 12.10 5.58
CA GLU A 61 14.56 13.32 4.81
C GLU A 61 15.93 13.88 5.15
N LEU A 62 16.74 14.14 4.12
CA LEU A 62 18.13 14.57 4.29
C LEU A 62 18.28 16.07 4.04
N LYS A 63 19.19 16.71 4.79
CA LYS A 63 19.45 18.16 4.66
C LYS A 63 20.08 18.54 3.33
N ASP A 64 21.00 17.72 2.82
CA ASP A 64 21.60 17.93 1.51
C ASP A 64 20.58 17.53 0.44
N LYS A 65 20.21 18.46 -0.42
CA LYS A 65 19.14 18.25 -1.43
C LYS A 65 19.49 17.17 -2.43
N PHE A 66 20.75 17.01 -2.80
CA PHE A 66 21.19 15.99 -3.75
C PHE A 66 21.26 14.61 -3.14
N GLU A 67 21.74 14.50 -1.89
CA GLU A 67 21.64 13.26 -1.12
C GLU A 67 20.17 12.88 -0.91
N ASN A 68 19.31 13.87 -0.60
CA ASN A 68 17.89 13.65 -0.42
C ASN A 68 17.21 13.14 -1.71
N MET A 69 17.59 13.64 -2.88
CA MET A 69 17.09 13.10 -4.16
C MET A 69 17.41 11.61 -4.31
N GLY A 70 18.62 11.17 -3.95
CA GLY A 70 18.98 9.75 -3.93
C GLY A 70 18.14 8.93 -2.94
N ALA A 71 17.91 9.45 -1.74
CA ALA A 71 17.05 8.82 -0.74
C ALA A 71 15.60 8.74 -1.24
N GLN A 72 15.05 9.82 -1.83
CA GLN A 72 13.68 9.84 -2.35
C GLN A 72 13.46 8.84 -3.49
N MET A 73 14.46 8.60 -4.36
CA MET A 73 14.37 7.56 -5.40
C MET A 73 14.21 6.16 -4.80
N VAL A 74 14.94 5.82 -3.74
CA VAL A 74 14.79 4.52 -3.06
C VAL A 74 13.50 4.47 -2.23
N LYS A 75 13.06 5.59 -1.67
CA LYS A 75 11.74 5.69 -1.03
C LYS A 75 10.62 5.36 -2.02
N GLU A 76 10.73 5.81 -3.27
CA GLU A 76 9.78 5.47 -4.34
C GLU A 76 9.78 3.96 -4.63
N VAL A 77 10.94 3.27 -4.62
CA VAL A 77 11.01 1.79 -4.73
C VAL A 77 10.18 1.12 -3.66
N SER A 78 10.37 1.54 -2.40
CA SER A 78 9.65 0.98 -1.24
C SER A 78 8.14 1.23 -1.37
N SER A 79 7.74 2.47 -1.67
CA SER A 79 6.32 2.85 -1.79
C SER A 79 5.62 2.12 -2.93
N LYS A 80 6.23 2.04 -4.12
CA LYS A 80 5.68 1.30 -5.26
C LYS A 80 5.54 -0.19 -4.99
N THR A 81 6.46 -0.78 -4.24
CA THR A 81 6.39 -2.20 -3.89
C THR A 81 5.24 -2.44 -2.91
N SER A 82 5.05 -1.56 -1.93
CA SER A 82 3.89 -1.57 -1.04
C SER A 82 2.57 -1.42 -1.82
N ASP A 83 2.47 -0.46 -2.75
CA ASP A 83 1.26 -0.20 -3.53
C ASP A 83 0.82 -1.41 -4.37
N VAL A 84 1.78 -2.17 -4.94
CA VAL A 84 1.49 -3.28 -5.88
C VAL A 84 1.35 -4.62 -5.18
N ALA A 85 2.21 -4.89 -4.21
CA ALA A 85 2.31 -6.21 -3.56
C ALA A 85 1.98 -6.18 -2.06
N GLY A 86 1.87 -5.00 -1.47
CA GLY A 86 1.53 -4.79 -0.06
C GLY A 86 2.63 -5.16 0.94
N ASP A 87 3.70 -5.80 0.48
CA ASP A 87 4.85 -6.26 1.27
C ASP A 87 6.13 -6.25 0.43
N GLY A 88 7.27 -6.67 1.01
CA GLY A 88 8.56 -6.77 0.32
C GLY A 88 9.31 -5.44 0.17
N THR A 89 8.88 -4.41 0.84
CA THR A 89 9.44 -3.05 0.80
C THR A 89 10.91 -3.01 1.19
N THR A 90 11.28 -3.72 2.24
CA THR A 90 12.67 -3.84 2.71
C THR A 90 13.53 -4.63 1.73
N THR A 91 13.02 -5.74 1.18
CA THR A 91 13.71 -6.53 0.15
C THR A 91 13.98 -5.70 -1.10
N ALA A 92 12.99 -4.94 -1.57
CA ALA A 92 13.13 -4.04 -2.71
C ALA A 92 14.19 -2.95 -2.46
N THR A 93 14.23 -2.38 -1.25
CA THR A 93 15.22 -1.38 -0.84
C THR A 93 16.64 -1.96 -0.84
N VAL A 94 16.83 -3.17 -0.31
CA VAL A 94 18.13 -3.86 -0.31
C VAL A 94 18.60 -4.19 -1.72
N LEU A 95 17.71 -4.67 -2.58
CA LEU A 95 18.00 -4.92 -3.99
C LEU A 95 18.40 -3.63 -4.72
N ALA A 96 17.64 -2.54 -4.55
CA ALA A 96 17.93 -1.26 -5.18
C ALA A 96 19.29 -0.71 -4.74
N GLN A 97 19.61 -0.77 -3.43
CA GLN A 97 20.91 -0.37 -2.91
C GLN A 97 22.05 -1.14 -3.58
N SER A 98 21.91 -2.45 -3.69
CA SER A 98 22.93 -3.31 -4.28
C SER A 98 23.13 -3.02 -5.76
N ILE A 99 22.03 -2.90 -6.55
CA ILE A 99 22.11 -2.58 -7.97
C ILE A 99 22.78 -1.22 -8.19
N VAL A 100 22.39 -0.20 -7.41
CA VAL A 100 22.99 1.14 -7.52
C VAL A 100 24.48 1.09 -7.18
N ASN A 101 24.87 0.47 -6.06
CA ASN A 101 26.26 0.44 -5.63
C ASN A 101 27.15 -0.33 -6.62
N GLU A 102 26.74 -1.50 -7.11
CA GLU A 102 27.51 -2.28 -8.08
C GLU A 102 27.50 -1.59 -9.46
N GLY A 103 26.37 -1.02 -9.87
CA GLY A 103 26.25 -0.30 -11.14
C GLY A 103 27.11 0.95 -11.18
N LEU A 104 27.15 1.76 -10.13
CA LEU A 104 28.00 2.97 -10.08
C LEU A 104 29.48 2.64 -10.11
N LYS A 105 29.93 1.49 -9.58
CA LYS A 105 31.32 1.02 -9.76
C LYS A 105 31.63 0.76 -11.22
N ALA A 106 30.71 0.14 -11.97
CA ALA A 106 30.87 -0.11 -13.39
C ALA A 106 30.87 1.18 -14.22
N VAL A 107 29.99 2.14 -13.88
CA VAL A 107 29.97 3.48 -14.53
C VAL A 107 31.27 4.23 -14.28
N ALA A 108 31.78 4.22 -13.04
CA ALA A 108 33.07 4.83 -12.69
C ALA A 108 34.25 4.16 -13.39
N ALA A 109 34.14 2.87 -13.75
CA ALA A 109 35.12 2.14 -14.57
C ALA A 109 35.02 2.47 -16.08
N GLY A 110 34.12 3.37 -16.49
CA GLY A 110 33.96 3.84 -17.88
C GLY A 110 33.01 3.04 -18.74
N MET A 111 32.18 2.16 -18.15
CA MET A 111 31.16 1.39 -18.87
C MET A 111 29.96 2.26 -19.23
N ASN A 112 29.31 1.97 -20.34
CA ASN A 112 28.15 2.72 -20.80
C ASN A 112 26.92 2.47 -19.92
N PRO A 113 26.38 3.49 -19.19
CA PRO A 113 25.26 3.32 -18.29
C PRO A 113 23.98 2.78 -18.96
N MET A 114 23.74 3.17 -20.22
CA MET A 114 22.57 2.73 -20.97
C MET A 114 22.66 1.24 -21.32
N ASP A 115 23.85 0.73 -21.63
CA ASP A 115 24.06 -0.69 -21.89
C ASP A 115 24.04 -1.51 -20.59
N LEU A 116 24.60 -0.99 -19.49
CA LEU A 116 24.44 -1.61 -18.16
C LEU A 116 22.96 -1.79 -17.83
N LYS A 117 22.15 -0.72 -18.02
CA LYS A 117 20.69 -0.80 -17.79
C LYS A 117 20.01 -1.85 -18.68
N ARG A 118 20.34 -1.92 -19.96
CA ARG A 118 19.78 -2.94 -20.88
C ARG A 118 20.12 -4.36 -20.41
N GLY A 119 21.33 -4.58 -19.91
CA GLY A 119 21.76 -5.86 -19.33
C GLY A 119 21.00 -6.20 -18.05
N ILE A 120 20.78 -5.23 -17.17
CA ILE A 120 19.95 -5.38 -15.96
C ILE A 120 18.51 -5.74 -16.37
N ASP A 121 17.90 -5.00 -17.30
CA ASP A 121 16.53 -5.23 -17.77
C ASP A 121 16.38 -6.65 -18.36
N LEU A 122 17.34 -7.11 -19.16
CA LEU A 122 17.37 -8.47 -19.71
C LEU A 122 17.40 -9.55 -18.62
N ALA A 123 18.24 -9.34 -17.61
CA ALA A 123 18.37 -10.28 -16.48
C ALA A 123 17.11 -10.30 -15.61
N VAL A 124 16.46 -9.14 -15.37
CA VAL A 124 15.18 -9.05 -14.62
C VAL A 124 14.10 -9.89 -15.30
N ILE A 125 13.94 -9.77 -16.62
CA ILE A 125 12.92 -10.54 -17.35
C ILE A 125 13.11 -12.05 -17.14
N LYS A 126 14.36 -12.53 -17.19
CA LYS A 126 14.68 -13.95 -16.99
C LYS A 126 14.49 -14.40 -15.54
N ALA A 127 14.95 -13.60 -14.59
CA ALA A 127 14.80 -13.90 -13.16
C ALA A 127 13.34 -13.92 -12.72
N VAL A 128 12.53 -12.95 -13.16
CA VAL A 128 11.09 -12.90 -12.88
C VAL A 128 10.37 -14.12 -13.47
N ALA A 129 10.69 -14.51 -14.71
CA ALA A 129 10.10 -15.70 -15.31
C ALA A 129 10.41 -16.97 -14.47
N ALA A 130 11.65 -17.10 -13.98
CA ALA A 130 12.04 -18.22 -13.13
C ALA A 130 11.34 -18.20 -11.75
N ILE A 131 11.11 -17.02 -11.16
CA ILE A 131 10.36 -16.89 -9.89
C ILE A 131 8.91 -17.32 -10.10
N VAL A 132 8.27 -16.87 -11.18
CA VAL A 132 6.87 -17.23 -11.50
C VAL A 132 6.74 -18.72 -11.80
N GLU A 133 7.69 -19.32 -12.52
CA GLU A 133 7.71 -20.76 -12.83
C GLU A 133 7.89 -21.62 -11.55
N ALA A 134 8.65 -21.13 -10.59
CA ALA A 134 8.87 -21.81 -9.31
C ALA A 134 7.70 -21.67 -8.32
N ALA A 135 6.72 -20.81 -8.61
CA ALA A 135 5.60 -20.58 -7.72
C ALA A 135 4.66 -21.77 -7.62
N THR A 136 4.26 -22.12 -6.41
CA THR A 136 3.26 -23.13 -6.12
C THR A 136 1.96 -22.48 -5.65
N PRO A 137 0.77 -22.93 -6.10
CA PRO A 137 -0.51 -22.32 -5.71
C PRO A 137 -0.72 -22.34 -4.19
N CYS A 138 -1.11 -21.21 -3.62
CA CYS A 138 -1.49 -21.08 -2.21
C CYS A 138 -3.00 -21.32 -2.06
N THR A 139 -3.42 -22.59 -1.88
CA THR A 139 -4.84 -22.96 -1.91
C THR A 139 -5.38 -23.43 -0.59
N ASP A 140 -4.55 -23.89 0.34
CA ASP A 140 -4.97 -24.41 1.63
C ASP A 140 -4.81 -23.39 2.76
N ASN A 141 -5.65 -23.52 3.80
CA ASN A 141 -5.63 -22.63 4.96
C ASN A 141 -4.30 -22.69 5.74
N LYS A 142 -3.58 -23.81 5.65
CA LYS A 142 -2.28 -23.96 6.30
C LYS A 142 -1.22 -23.08 5.63
N ALA A 143 -1.13 -23.11 4.29
CA ALA A 143 -0.21 -22.25 3.56
C ALA A 143 -0.55 -20.77 3.76
N ILE A 144 -1.84 -20.42 3.76
CA ILE A 144 -2.32 -19.06 4.05
C ILE A 144 -1.86 -18.62 5.45
N ALA A 145 -2.08 -19.45 6.48
CA ALA A 145 -1.63 -19.14 7.84
C ALA A 145 -0.11 -19.00 7.93
N GLN A 146 0.66 -19.84 7.24
CA GLN A 146 2.12 -19.76 7.22
C GLN A 146 2.63 -18.46 6.59
N VAL A 147 2.07 -18.05 5.44
CA VAL A 147 2.41 -16.76 4.82
C VAL A 147 2.10 -15.60 5.78
N GLY A 148 0.90 -15.58 6.36
CA GLY A 148 0.51 -14.57 7.34
C GLY A 148 1.43 -14.54 8.56
N THR A 149 1.83 -15.70 9.07
CA THR A 149 2.77 -15.83 10.20
C THR A 149 4.14 -15.25 9.85
N ILE A 150 4.70 -15.57 8.68
CA ILE A 150 6.01 -15.07 8.25
C ILE A 150 5.98 -13.55 8.07
N SER A 151 4.98 -13.02 7.37
CA SER A 151 4.84 -11.58 7.17
C SER A 151 4.57 -10.83 8.49
N ALA A 152 3.91 -11.47 9.45
CA ALA A 152 3.71 -10.95 10.80
C ALA A 152 4.90 -11.16 11.76
N ASN A 153 6.12 -11.31 11.25
CA ASN A 153 7.33 -11.53 12.07
C ASN A 153 7.27 -12.77 12.96
N SER A 154 6.76 -13.88 12.44
CA SER A 154 6.58 -15.18 13.11
C SER A 154 5.51 -15.17 14.21
N ASP A 155 4.52 -14.28 14.12
CA ASP A 155 3.34 -14.28 15.00
C ASP A 155 2.27 -15.23 14.44
N GLU A 156 2.21 -16.44 14.98
CA GLU A 156 1.26 -17.47 14.55
C GLU A 156 -0.20 -17.05 14.76
N SER A 157 -0.49 -16.24 15.79
CA SER A 157 -1.86 -15.79 16.06
C SER A 157 -2.40 -14.90 14.95
N VAL A 158 -1.55 -14.09 14.34
CA VAL A 158 -1.89 -13.25 13.19
C VAL A 158 -2.11 -14.10 11.94
N GLY A 159 -1.24 -15.08 11.68
CA GLY A 159 -1.42 -15.97 10.54
C GLY A 159 -2.72 -16.77 10.62
N GLN A 160 -3.06 -17.29 11.80
CA GLN A 160 -4.28 -18.07 12.01
C GLN A 160 -5.55 -17.22 11.84
N ILE A 161 -5.60 -16.02 12.41
CA ILE A 161 -6.80 -15.16 12.32
C ILE A 161 -7.04 -14.68 10.87
N ILE A 162 -5.98 -14.46 10.08
CA ILE A 162 -6.11 -14.12 8.66
C ILE A 162 -6.64 -15.33 7.86
N ALA A 163 -6.13 -16.53 8.10
CA ALA A 163 -6.63 -17.74 7.44
C ALA A 163 -8.09 -18.01 7.78
N GLU A 164 -8.49 -17.83 9.05
CA GLU A 164 -9.89 -17.95 9.48
C GLU A 164 -10.78 -16.89 8.82
N ALA A 165 -10.29 -15.64 8.72
CA ALA A 165 -11.02 -14.57 8.03
C ALA A 165 -11.24 -14.92 6.55
N MET A 166 -10.20 -15.38 5.84
CA MET A 166 -10.30 -15.80 4.43
C MET A 166 -11.22 -17.02 4.24
N GLU A 167 -11.27 -17.93 5.20
CA GLU A 167 -12.19 -19.06 5.15
C GLU A 167 -13.65 -18.60 5.25
N LYS A 168 -13.94 -17.63 6.12
CA LYS A 168 -15.30 -17.13 6.36
C LYS A 168 -15.85 -16.29 5.21
N VAL A 169 -15.04 -15.38 4.64
CA VAL A 169 -15.49 -14.46 3.57
C VAL A 169 -15.07 -14.90 2.17
N GLY A 170 -14.30 -15.98 2.05
CA GLY A 170 -13.74 -16.44 0.79
C GLY A 170 -12.43 -15.73 0.42
N LYS A 171 -11.72 -16.28 -0.57
CA LYS A 171 -10.39 -15.80 -0.97
C LYS A 171 -10.39 -14.37 -1.51
N GLU A 172 -11.46 -13.97 -2.16
CA GLU A 172 -11.71 -12.63 -2.69
C GLU A 172 -12.55 -11.76 -1.75
N GLY A 173 -12.87 -12.27 -0.57
CA GLY A 173 -13.66 -11.59 0.42
C GLY A 173 -12.96 -10.37 1.02
N VAL A 174 -13.74 -9.43 1.50
CA VAL A 174 -13.23 -8.21 2.11
C VAL A 174 -12.83 -8.48 3.54
N ILE A 175 -11.57 -8.18 3.87
CA ILE A 175 -11.05 -8.24 5.24
C ILE A 175 -10.49 -6.87 5.58
N THR A 176 -10.91 -6.32 6.71
CA THR A 176 -10.42 -5.04 7.26
C THR A 176 -9.78 -5.26 8.63
N VAL A 177 -8.88 -4.37 9.01
CA VAL A 177 -8.19 -4.41 10.30
C VAL A 177 -8.54 -3.16 11.08
N GLU A 178 -9.08 -3.35 12.28
CA GLU A 178 -9.49 -2.27 13.17
C GLU A 178 -8.80 -2.36 14.54
N GLU A 179 -8.77 -1.24 15.24
CA GLU A 179 -8.35 -1.22 16.64
C GLU A 179 -9.44 -1.84 17.51
N GLY A 180 -9.07 -2.86 18.28
CA GLY A 180 -9.96 -3.50 19.26
C GLY A 180 -9.89 -2.82 20.62
N SER A 181 -10.84 -3.12 21.48
CA SER A 181 -10.87 -2.61 22.87
C SER A 181 -10.26 -3.59 23.88
N GLY A 182 -9.89 -4.80 23.45
CA GLY A 182 -9.34 -5.87 24.27
C GLY A 182 -7.82 -6.00 24.17
N LEU A 183 -7.29 -7.01 24.88
CA LEU A 183 -5.87 -7.37 24.81
C LEU A 183 -5.59 -8.38 23.69
N ASP A 184 -6.58 -9.20 23.35
CA ASP A 184 -6.48 -10.25 22.34
C ASP A 184 -7.08 -9.81 21.00
N ASN A 185 -6.59 -10.39 19.92
CA ASN A 185 -7.17 -10.21 18.59
C ASN A 185 -8.51 -10.95 18.51
N SER A 186 -9.49 -10.38 17.82
CA SER A 186 -10.78 -11.04 17.55
C SER A 186 -11.20 -10.84 16.10
N LEU A 187 -12.04 -11.75 15.60
CA LEU A 187 -12.56 -11.75 14.25
C LEU A 187 -14.09 -11.68 14.30
N ASP A 188 -14.64 -10.63 13.71
CA ASP A 188 -16.07 -10.49 13.49
C ASP A 188 -16.36 -10.56 11.97
N VAL A 189 -17.48 -11.14 11.58
CA VAL A 189 -17.99 -11.06 10.20
C VAL A 189 -19.29 -10.29 10.25
N VAL A 190 -19.33 -9.21 9.47
CA VAL A 190 -20.46 -8.26 9.43
C VAL A 190 -20.97 -8.09 8.01
N GLU A 191 -22.21 -7.59 7.87
CA GLU A 191 -22.76 -7.20 6.59
C GLU A 191 -21.94 -6.03 6.01
N GLY A 192 -21.56 -6.14 4.74
CA GLY A 192 -20.74 -5.10 4.13
C GLY A 192 -20.33 -5.45 2.71
N MET A 193 -19.73 -4.49 2.02
CA MET A 193 -19.17 -4.69 0.68
C MET A 193 -18.06 -3.71 0.37
N GLN A 194 -17.22 -4.10 -0.59
CA GLN A 194 -16.20 -3.23 -1.17
C GLN A 194 -16.42 -3.06 -2.67
N PHE A 195 -16.12 -1.87 -3.17
CA PHE A 195 -16.10 -1.59 -4.61
C PHE A 195 -14.90 -0.71 -4.99
N ASP A 196 -14.45 -0.87 -6.25
CA ASP A 196 -13.20 -0.28 -6.77
C ASP A 196 -13.41 1.17 -7.19
N ARG A 197 -13.67 2.05 -6.23
CA ARG A 197 -13.68 3.51 -6.40
C ARG A 197 -13.16 4.13 -5.12
N GLY A 198 -12.10 4.90 -5.24
CA GLY A 198 -11.54 5.65 -4.12
C GLY A 198 -12.07 7.07 -4.03
N TYR A 199 -11.50 7.84 -3.10
CA TYR A 199 -11.89 9.24 -2.88
C TYR A 199 -11.60 10.12 -4.11
N LEU A 200 -12.52 11.06 -4.40
CA LEU A 200 -12.38 12.00 -5.52
C LEU A 200 -11.33 13.09 -5.27
N SER A 201 -10.94 13.30 -4.03
CA SER A 201 -9.95 14.31 -3.67
C SER A 201 -9.10 13.84 -2.49
N PRO A 202 -7.76 13.98 -2.55
CA PRO A 202 -6.87 13.70 -1.42
C PRO A 202 -7.16 14.59 -0.19
N TYR A 203 -7.83 15.72 -0.37
CA TYR A 203 -8.19 16.61 0.74
C TYR A 203 -9.28 16.05 1.66
N PHE A 204 -9.92 14.95 1.29
CA PHE A 204 -10.83 14.21 2.18
C PHE A 204 -10.10 13.32 3.18
N ILE A 205 -8.80 13.02 2.96
CA ILE A 205 -7.99 12.16 3.83
C ILE A 205 -7.98 12.70 5.27
N ASN A 206 -8.39 11.87 6.21
CA ASN A 206 -8.36 12.17 7.64
C ASN A 206 -7.45 11.23 8.44
N LYS A 207 -6.93 10.17 7.80
CA LYS A 207 -5.91 9.25 8.33
C LYS A 207 -4.67 9.35 7.44
N GLN A 208 -3.73 10.20 7.84
CA GLN A 208 -2.52 10.47 7.06
C GLN A 208 -1.59 9.25 6.99
N GLU A 209 -1.53 8.45 8.04
CA GLU A 209 -0.64 7.27 8.11
C GLU A 209 -1.03 6.23 7.04
N SER A 210 -2.32 5.96 6.86
CA SER A 210 -2.85 5.01 5.87
C SER A 210 -3.30 5.67 4.56
N MET A 211 -3.16 7.00 4.43
CA MET A 211 -3.65 7.77 3.27
C MET A 211 -5.11 7.47 2.94
N SER A 212 -5.95 7.32 3.96
CA SER A 212 -7.35 6.91 3.84
C SER A 212 -8.32 7.90 4.48
N VAL A 213 -9.60 7.73 4.15
CA VAL A 213 -10.73 8.40 4.79
C VAL A 213 -11.47 7.37 5.62
N GLU A 214 -11.65 7.62 6.91
CA GLU A 214 -12.50 6.82 7.79
C GLU A 214 -13.68 7.67 8.28
N LEU A 215 -14.90 7.18 8.08
CA LEU A 215 -16.14 7.82 8.52
C LEU A 215 -16.85 6.85 9.46
N ASP A 216 -16.99 7.22 10.73
CA ASP A 216 -17.72 6.46 11.73
C ASP A 216 -19.18 6.95 11.77
N ASP A 217 -20.12 6.02 11.76
CA ASP A 217 -21.57 6.26 11.76
C ASP A 217 -22.04 7.25 10.66
N PRO A 218 -21.56 7.10 9.40
CA PRO A 218 -21.88 8.04 8.33
C PRO A 218 -23.31 7.90 7.82
N MET A 219 -23.83 9.00 7.28
CA MET A 219 -24.93 9.00 6.33
C MET A 219 -24.38 8.80 4.91
N ILE A 220 -25.13 8.13 4.04
CA ILE A 220 -24.71 7.76 2.69
C ILE A 220 -25.72 8.27 1.70
N LEU A 221 -25.33 9.25 0.89
CA LEU A 221 -26.11 9.74 -0.25
C LEU A 221 -25.76 8.91 -1.48
N ILE A 222 -26.75 8.29 -2.10
CA ILE A 222 -26.62 7.47 -3.30
C ILE A 222 -27.37 8.16 -4.43
N TYR A 223 -26.64 8.63 -5.46
CA TYR A 223 -27.21 9.39 -6.57
C TYR A 223 -26.76 8.82 -7.92
N ASP A 224 -27.68 8.69 -8.86
CA ASP A 224 -27.42 8.02 -10.15
C ASP A 224 -26.79 8.89 -11.23
N LYS A 225 -26.72 10.23 -11.01
CA LYS A 225 -26.17 11.21 -11.94
C LYS A 225 -24.95 11.93 -11.38
N LYS A 226 -24.40 12.85 -12.18
CA LYS A 226 -23.32 13.74 -11.76
C LYS A 226 -23.82 14.87 -10.89
N ILE A 227 -22.96 15.31 -9.96
CA ILE A 227 -23.19 16.46 -9.10
C ILE A 227 -22.15 17.52 -9.46
N SER A 228 -22.59 18.60 -10.12
CA SER A 228 -21.73 19.72 -10.52
C SER A 228 -22.07 21.00 -9.76
N ASN A 229 -23.34 21.16 -9.34
CA ASN A 229 -23.83 22.30 -8.63
C ASN A 229 -24.10 21.99 -7.16
N ILE A 230 -23.43 22.67 -6.26
CA ILE A 230 -23.57 22.45 -4.81
C ILE A 230 -24.97 22.78 -4.29
N ARG A 231 -25.71 23.70 -4.97
CA ARG A 231 -27.05 24.16 -4.54
C ARG A 231 -28.06 23.02 -4.48
N ASP A 232 -27.92 22.05 -5.39
CA ASP A 232 -28.81 20.89 -5.48
C ASP A 232 -28.71 19.98 -4.25
N MET A 233 -27.56 20.07 -3.53
CA MET A 233 -27.26 19.28 -2.32
C MET A 233 -27.47 20.04 -1.02
N LEU A 234 -27.75 21.33 -1.05
CA LEU A 234 -27.85 22.15 0.17
C LEU A 234 -28.78 21.55 1.23
N PRO A 235 -29.99 21.05 0.89
CA PRO A 235 -30.89 20.48 1.90
C PRO A 235 -30.27 19.28 2.62
N VAL A 236 -29.57 18.40 1.89
CA VAL A 236 -28.88 17.22 2.45
C VAL A 236 -27.71 17.67 3.33
N LEU A 237 -26.88 18.61 2.85
CA LEU A 237 -25.70 19.08 3.59
C LEU A 237 -26.10 19.79 4.89
N GLU A 238 -27.15 20.63 4.87
CA GLU A 238 -27.67 21.29 6.07
C GLU A 238 -28.27 20.28 7.07
N GLY A 239 -28.97 19.26 6.57
CA GLY A 239 -29.52 18.20 7.38
C GLY A 239 -28.44 17.39 8.07
N VAL A 240 -27.42 16.97 7.33
CA VAL A 240 -26.26 16.21 7.82
C VAL A 240 -25.46 17.03 8.83
N ALA A 241 -25.20 18.31 8.54
CA ALA A 241 -24.52 19.23 9.45
C ALA A 241 -25.27 19.38 10.78
N LYS A 242 -26.60 19.52 10.73
CA LYS A 242 -27.46 19.59 11.94
C LYS A 242 -27.45 18.28 12.73
N ALA A 243 -27.38 17.12 12.03
CA ALA A 243 -27.29 15.82 12.65
C ALA A 243 -25.90 15.55 13.27
N GLY A 244 -24.86 16.31 12.89
CA GLY A 244 -23.48 16.15 13.37
C GLY A 244 -22.81 14.85 12.91
N ARG A 245 -23.35 14.19 11.89
CA ARG A 245 -22.85 12.93 11.35
C ARG A 245 -21.98 13.17 10.10
N PRO A 246 -20.99 12.31 9.81
CA PRO A 246 -20.27 12.34 8.54
C PRO A 246 -21.18 11.97 7.36
N LEU A 247 -20.79 12.41 6.14
CA LEU A 247 -21.49 12.10 4.91
C LEU A 247 -20.57 11.44 3.90
N LEU A 248 -20.97 10.28 3.37
CA LEU A 248 -20.43 9.75 2.13
C LEU A 248 -21.37 10.08 0.98
N ILE A 249 -20.81 10.58 -0.12
CA ILE A 249 -21.53 10.80 -1.38
C ILE A 249 -21.05 9.79 -2.39
N ILE A 250 -21.98 8.96 -2.90
CA ILE A 250 -21.75 8.02 -3.99
C ILE A 250 -22.57 8.52 -5.18
N ALA A 251 -21.91 9.04 -6.21
CA ALA A 251 -22.57 9.58 -7.39
C ALA A 251 -21.84 9.15 -8.66
N GLU A 252 -22.46 9.31 -9.84
CA GLU A 252 -21.76 9.06 -11.11
C GLU A 252 -20.43 9.82 -11.16
N ASP A 253 -20.44 11.09 -10.77
CA ASP A 253 -19.26 11.92 -10.54
C ASP A 253 -19.65 13.10 -9.62
N VAL A 254 -18.65 13.67 -8.94
CA VAL A 254 -18.79 14.94 -8.24
C VAL A 254 -17.68 15.86 -8.74
N GLU A 255 -18.04 16.94 -9.42
CA GLU A 255 -17.07 17.74 -10.17
C GLU A 255 -17.31 19.25 -9.99
N GLY A 256 -16.38 20.06 -10.48
CA GLY A 256 -16.50 21.51 -10.55
C GLY A 256 -16.70 22.20 -9.20
N GLU A 257 -17.70 23.10 -9.13
CA GLU A 257 -18.02 23.90 -7.93
C GLU A 257 -18.44 23.00 -6.75
N ALA A 258 -19.17 21.91 -7.02
CA ALA A 258 -19.63 21.00 -5.98
C ALA A 258 -18.46 20.36 -5.24
N LEU A 259 -17.51 19.77 -5.96
CA LEU A 259 -16.33 19.14 -5.37
C LEU A 259 -15.47 20.15 -4.61
N ALA A 260 -15.20 21.31 -5.21
CA ALA A 260 -14.41 22.36 -4.57
C ALA A 260 -15.03 22.84 -3.25
N THR A 261 -16.35 23.02 -3.21
CA THR A 261 -17.07 23.45 -2.02
C THR A 261 -17.06 22.38 -0.93
N LEU A 262 -17.24 21.10 -1.28
CA LEU A 262 -17.14 19.99 -0.33
C LEU A 262 -15.74 19.92 0.30
N VAL A 263 -14.69 20.03 -0.51
CA VAL A 263 -13.29 20.05 -0.05
C VAL A 263 -13.06 21.22 0.93
N VAL A 264 -13.48 22.44 0.57
CA VAL A 264 -13.30 23.61 1.45
C VAL A 264 -14.03 23.43 2.78
N ASN A 265 -15.25 22.91 2.77
CA ASN A 265 -16.02 22.68 3.99
C ASN A 265 -15.41 21.57 4.87
N THR A 266 -14.83 20.53 4.26
CA THR A 266 -14.09 19.49 4.98
C THR A 266 -12.83 20.07 5.64
N ILE A 267 -12.02 20.84 4.91
CA ILE A 267 -10.79 21.47 5.45
C ILE A 267 -11.13 22.44 6.61
N ARG A 268 -12.25 23.15 6.51
CA ARG A 268 -12.73 24.07 7.56
C ARG A 268 -13.39 23.34 8.75
N GLY A 269 -13.58 22.04 8.67
CA GLY A 269 -14.23 21.24 9.71
C GLY A 269 -15.73 21.53 9.89
N ILE A 270 -16.38 22.15 8.88
CA ILE A 270 -17.83 22.48 8.93
C ILE A 270 -18.67 21.21 8.77
N VAL A 271 -18.27 20.33 7.83
CA VAL A 271 -18.89 19.04 7.59
C VAL A 271 -17.79 18.01 7.33
N LYS A 272 -17.89 16.85 7.94
CA LYS A 272 -17.04 15.68 7.59
C LYS A 272 -17.67 15.00 6.39
N VAL A 273 -17.12 15.21 5.20
CA VAL A 273 -17.67 14.65 3.97
C VAL A 273 -16.57 14.01 3.13
N ALA A 274 -16.94 12.94 2.44
CA ALA A 274 -16.14 12.36 1.38
C ALA A 274 -17.04 12.05 0.17
N ALA A 275 -16.46 12.09 -1.02
CA ALA A 275 -17.16 11.77 -2.26
C ALA A 275 -16.37 10.75 -3.06
N VAL A 276 -17.10 9.78 -3.62
CA VAL A 276 -16.57 8.71 -4.48
C VAL A 276 -17.43 8.56 -5.72
N LYS A 277 -16.83 8.02 -6.80
CA LYS A 277 -17.60 7.66 -7.98
C LYS A 277 -18.39 6.38 -7.73
N ALA A 278 -19.58 6.31 -8.29
CA ALA A 278 -20.37 5.09 -8.33
C ALA A 278 -19.63 3.99 -9.11
N PRO A 279 -19.68 2.72 -8.63
CA PRO A 279 -19.07 1.61 -9.33
C PRO A 279 -19.83 1.24 -10.60
N GLY A 280 -19.11 0.76 -11.62
CA GLY A 280 -19.70 0.33 -12.89
C GLY A 280 -20.05 1.47 -13.84
N PHE A 281 -20.71 1.11 -14.95
CA PHE A 281 -21.13 2.03 -16.02
C PHE A 281 -22.52 1.65 -16.52
N GLY A 282 -23.32 2.63 -16.98
CA GLY A 282 -24.65 2.40 -17.55
C GLY A 282 -25.59 1.66 -16.59
N ASP A 283 -26.31 0.66 -17.09
CA ASP A 283 -27.29 -0.10 -16.29
C ASP A 283 -26.65 -0.89 -15.16
N ARG A 284 -25.39 -1.31 -15.32
CA ARG A 284 -24.64 -1.96 -14.22
C ARG A 284 -24.39 -1.01 -13.06
N ARG A 285 -24.08 0.26 -13.34
CA ARG A 285 -23.92 1.27 -12.29
C ARG A 285 -25.20 1.41 -11.48
N LYS A 286 -26.37 1.49 -12.15
CA LYS A 286 -27.66 1.56 -11.46
C LYS A 286 -27.90 0.34 -10.57
N ALA A 287 -27.64 -0.84 -11.12
CA ALA A 287 -27.78 -2.10 -10.37
C ALA A 287 -26.85 -2.20 -9.16
N MET A 288 -25.60 -1.71 -9.28
CA MET A 288 -24.66 -1.67 -8.15
C MET A 288 -25.03 -0.61 -7.11
N LEU A 289 -25.56 0.54 -7.53
CA LEU A 289 -26.10 1.54 -6.61
C LEU A 289 -27.31 1.01 -5.81
N GLU A 290 -28.17 0.19 -6.43
CA GLU A 290 -29.24 -0.54 -5.74
C GLU A 290 -28.69 -1.55 -4.72
N ASP A 291 -27.62 -2.28 -5.05
CA ASP A 291 -26.98 -3.20 -4.11
C ASP A 291 -26.46 -2.45 -2.87
N VAL A 292 -25.82 -1.29 -3.08
CA VAL A 292 -25.38 -0.40 -1.98
C VAL A 292 -26.57 0.13 -1.19
N ALA A 293 -27.66 0.53 -1.84
CA ALA A 293 -28.86 1.01 -1.17
C ALA A 293 -29.51 -0.06 -0.28
N VAL A 294 -29.62 -1.29 -0.78
CA VAL A 294 -30.14 -2.42 0.01
C VAL A 294 -29.24 -2.69 1.21
N LEU A 295 -27.90 -2.72 1.01
CA LEU A 295 -26.93 -2.96 2.07
C LEU A 295 -26.99 -1.90 3.18
N THR A 296 -27.21 -0.64 2.83
CA THR A 296 -27.13 0.50 3.76
C THR A 296 -28.49 0.96 4.28
N GLY A 297 -29.58 0.34 3.79
CA GLY A 297 -30.95 0.75 4.10
C GLY A 297 -31.34 2.10 3.52
N GLY A 298 -30.60 2.57 2.50
CA GLY A 298 -30.87 3.82 1.80
C GLY A 298 -31.71 3.66 0.56
N THR A 299 -31.89 4.76 -0.16
CA THR A 299 -32.61 4.81 -1.44
C THR A 299 -31.73 5.46 -2.49
N VAL A 300 -31.66 4.90 -3.69
CA VAL A 300 -31.00 5.57 -4.83
C VAL A 300 -31.84 6.77 -5.24
N ILE A 301 -31.26 7.96 -5.14
CA ILE A 301 -31.91 9.17 -5.63
C ILE A 301 -31.80 9.20 -7.15
N SER A 302 -32.92 9.07 -7.84
CA SER A 302 -32.99 9.04 -9.30
C SER A 302 -34.26 9.73 -9.80
N GLU A 303 -34.14 10.54 -10.84
CA GLU A 303 -35.28 11.17 -11.49
C GLU A 303 -36.20 10.17 -12.18
N GLU A 304 -35.67 9.02 -12.56
CA GLU A 304 -36.46 7.94 -13.20
C GLU A 304 -37.55 7.38 -12.27
N ILE A 305 -37.31 7.43 -10.96
CA ILE A 305 -38.29 7.04 -9.92
C ILE A 305 -38.96 8.24 -9.26
N GLY A 306 -38.79 9.43 -9.83
CA GLY A 306 -39.42 10.66 -9.36
C GLY A 306 -38.73 11.35 -8.18
N LEU A 307 -37.50 10.94 -7.83
CA LEU A 307 -36.69 11.55 -6.76
C LEU A 307 -35.69 12.55 -7.36
N SER A 308 -35.56 13.71 -6.75
CA SER A 308 -34.55 14.70 -7.14
C SER A 308 -33.64 15.05 -5.97
N LEU A 309 -32.40 15.39 -6.27
CA LEU A 309 -31.40 15.72 -5.26
C LEU A 309 -31.80 16.91 -4.40
N GLU A 310 -32.45 17.93 -5.00
CA GLU A 310 -32.94 19.13 -4.32
C GLU A 310 -34.04 18.85 -3.26
N LYS A 311 -34.73 17.72 -3.39
CA LYS A 311 -35.80 17.28 -2.49
C LYS A 311 -35.42 16.05 -1.67
N ALA A 312 -34.14 15.68 -1.68
CA ALA A 312 -33.68 14.51 -0.92
C ALA A 312 -33.76 14.78 0.59
N GLU A 313 -34.34 13.82 1.30
CA GLU A 313 -34.52 13.85 2.75
C GLU A 313 -33.52 12.93 3.44
N LEU A 314 -33.19 13.22 4.70
CA LEU A 314 -32.29 12.39 5.49
C LEU A 314 -32.78 10.93 5.67
N SER A 315 -34.09 10.72 5.63
CA SER A 315 -34.73 9.40 5.69
C SER A 315 -34.42 8.49 4.49
N GLN A 316 -33.98 9.07 3.38
CA GLN A 316 -33.60 8.37 2.13
C GLN A 316 -32.12 8.03 2.10
N LEU A 317 -31.32 8.60 3.00
CA LEU A 317 -29.88 8.32 3.09
C LEU A 317 -29.66 6.96 3.74
N GLY A 318 -28.73 6.19 3.16
CA GLY A 318 -28.24 4.97 3.80
C GLY A 318 -27.36 5.29 5.01
N THR A 319 -27.09 4.29 5.82
CA THR A 319 -26.17 4.38 6.96
C THR A 319 -25.32 3.12 7.08
N ALA A 320 -24.18 3.23 7.73
CA ALA A 320 -23.31 2.10 8.07
C ALA A 320 -22.61 2.42 9.40
N LYS A 321 -22.04 1.41 10.04
CA LYS A 321 -21.24 1.62 11.24
C LYS A 321 -19.93 2.34 10.91
N ARG A 322 -19.27 1.94 9.82
CA ARG A 322 -18.03 2.57 9.35
C ARG A 322 -17.90 2.49 7.83
N ILE A 323 -17.23 3.49 7.27
CA ILE A 323 -16.77 3.48 5.88
C ILE A 323 -15.28 3.78 5.87
N GLN A 324 -14.54 2.98 5.10
CA GLN A 324 -13.13 3.20 4.81
C GLN A 324 -12.93 3.42 3.32
N ILE A 325 -12.26 4.52 2.95
CA ILE A 325 -12.00 4.86 1.55
C ILE A 325 -10.49 5.04 1.38
N THR A 326 -9.93 4.25 0.49
CA THR A 326 -8.55 4.40 0.04
C THR A 326 -8.49 5.16 -1.29
N LYS A 327 -7.33 5.27 -1.89
CA LYS A 327 -7.17 5.85 -3.24
C LYS A 327 -7.97 5.10 -4.31
N ASP A 328 -8.12 3.79 -4.16
CA ASP A 328 -8.67 2.91 -5.20
C ASP A 328 -10.00 2.25 -4.81
N ASN A 329 -10.29 2.11 -3.52
CA ASN A 329 -11.41 1.34 -3.00
C ASN A 329 -12.24 2.08 -1.97
N THR A 330 -13.54 1.74 -1.92
CA THR A 330 -14.48 2.12 -0.86
C THR A 330 -15.05 0.86 -0.22
N THR A 331 -14.89 0.73 1.10
CA THR A 331 -15.42 -0.38 1.90
C THR A 331 -16.50 0.11 2.84
N ILE A 332 -17.68 -0.47 2.75
CA ILE A 332 -18.81 -0.25 3.66
C ILE A 332 -18.82 -1.40 4.67
N ILE A 333 -18.75 -1.09 5.95
CA ILE A 333 -18.67 -2.06 7.04
C ILE A 333 -19.91 -1.91 7.91
N ASP A 334 -20.60 -3.01 8.12
CA ASP A 334 -21.81 -3.09 8.96
C ASP A 334 -22.87 -2.09 8.48
N GLY A 335 -23.37 -2.32 7.25
CA GLY A 335 -24.47 -1.54 6.65
C GLY A 335 -25.77 -1.75 7.39
N ALA A 336 -26.57 -0.69 7.52
CA ALA A 336 -27.83 -0.72 8.27
C ALA A 336 -29.04 -1.27 7.50
N GLY A 337 -28.81 -1.91 6.34
CA GLY A 337 -29.85 -2.64 5.60
C GLY A 337 -30.40 -3.80 6.41
N SER A 338 -31.68 -4.12 6.22
CA SER A 338 -32.24 -5.29 6.92
C SER A 338 -31.70 -6.58 6.32
N GLU A 339 -31.38 -7.54 7.19
CA GLU A 339 -30.88 -8.86 6.79
C GLU A 339 -31.85 -9.55 5.78
N GLU A 340 -33.16 -9.33 5.94
CA GLU A 340 -34.18 -9.85 5.04
C GLU A 340 -34.07 -9.26 3.63
N ALA A 341 -33.86 -7.93 3.51
CA ALA A 341 -33.69 -7.27 2.23
C ALA A 341 -32.39 -7.68 1.54
N ILE A 342 -31.30 -7.82 2.29
CA ILE A 342 -30.01 -8.30 1.77
C ILE A 342 -30.14 -9.73 1.27
N LYS A 343 -30.75 -10.65 2.05
CA LYS A 343 -31.00 -12.05 1.63
C LYS A 343 -31.89 -12.13 0.39
N ALA A 344 -32.94 -11.31 0.31
CA ALA A 344 -33.81 -11.24 -0.86
C ALA A 344 -33.02 -10.77 -2.12
N ARG A 345 -32.15 -9.75 -1.97
CA ARG A 345 -31.31 -9.26 -3.07
C ARG A 345 -30.29 -10.32 -3.51
N VAL A 346 -29.66 -11.02 -2.59
CA VAL A 346 -28.75 -12.14 -2.87
C VAL A 346 -29.47 -13.26 -3.63
N ALA A 347 -30.68 -13.64 -3.22
CA ALA A 347 -31.49 -14.64 -3.92
C ALA A 347 -31.85 -14.18 -5.36
N GLN A 348 -32.23 -12.91 -5.52
CA GLN A 348 -32.50 -12.33 -6.84
C GLN A 348 -31.28 -12.38 -7.76
N LEU A 349 -30.10 -11.98 -7.27
CA LEU A 349 -28.85 -12.03 -8.04
C LEU A 349 -28.48 -13.45 -8.44
N ARG A 350 -28.71 -14.44 -7.56
CA ARG A 350 -28.46 -15.85 -7.86
C ARG A 350 -29.35 -16.35 -9.00
N THR A 351 -30.63 -16.05 -8.93
CA THR A 351 -31.58 -16.41 -10.01
C THR A 351 -31.19 -15.75 -11.34
N GLN A 352 -30.86 -14.46 -11.32
CA GLN A 352 -30.38 -13.75 -12.51
C GLN A 352 -29.12 -14.36 -13.12
N ALA A 353 -28.16 -14.80 -12.26
CA ALA A 353 -26.93 -15.44 -12.71
C ALA A 353 -27.19 -16.84 -13.32
N GLU A 354 -28.21 -17.57 -12.85
CA GLU A 354 -28.64 -18.85 -13.40
C GLU A 354 -29.36 -18.68 -14.75
N GLU A 355 -30.16 -17.62 -14.89
CA GLU A 355 -30.93 -17.33 -16.12
C GLU A 355 -30.09 -16.60 -17.18
N ALA A 356 -28.93 -16.06 -16.85
CA ALA A 356 -28.08 -15.33 -17.77
C ALA A 356 -27.57 -16.23 -18.90
N THR A 357 -27.77 -15.79 -20.14
CA THR A 357 -27.36 -16.52 -21.36
C THR A 357 -25.94 -16.17 -21.81
N SER A 358 -25.41 -15.04 -21.39
CA SER A 358 -24.04 -14.57 -21.68
C SER A 358 -23.10 -14.95 -20.54
N ASP A 359 -21.99 -15.61 -20.86
CA ASP A 359 -20.96 -15.97 -19.89
C ASP A 359 -20.41 -14.72 -19.17
N TYR A 360 -20.28 -13.61 -19.91
CA TYR A 360 -19.86 -12.33 -19.36
C TYR A 360 -20.86 -11.74 -18.35
N ASP A 361 -22.16 -11.78 -18.66
CA ASP A 361 -23.18 -11.28 -17.73
C ASP A 361 -23.30 -12.18 -16.51
N LYS A 362 -23.17 -13.49 -16.71
CA LYS A 362 -23.12 -14.46 -15.62
C LYS A 362 -21.94 -14.20 -14.68
N GLU A 363 -20.74 -13.98 -15.22
CA GLU A 363 -19.55 -13.62 -14.43
C GLU A 363 -19.78 -12.35 -13.62
N LYS A 364 -20.34 -11.29 -14.22
CA LYS A 364 -20.59 -10.02 -13.54
C LYS A 364 -21.70 -10.09 -12.49
N LEU A 365 -22.69 -10.94 -12.69
CA LEU A 365 -23.71 -11.21 -11.66
C LEU A 365 -23.14 -12.04 -10.50
N GLN A 366 -22.26 -12.99 -10.79
CA GLN A 366 -21.55 -13.76 -9.77
C GLN A 366 -20.60 -12.86 -8.92
N GLU A 367 -19.91 -11.93 -9.58
CA GLU A 367 -19.08 -10.93 -8.88
C GLU A 367 -19.91 -10.08 -7.90
N ARG A 368 -21.05 -9.55 -8.34
CA ARG A 368 -21.98 -8.79 -7.48
C ARG A 368 -22.52 -9.62 -6.33
N LEU A 369 -22.90 -10.88 -6.64
CA LEU A 369 -23.37 -11.84 -5.65
C LEU A 369 -22.30 -12.09 -4.58
N ALA A 370 -21.05 -12.34 -4.98
CA ALA A 370 -19.95 -12.57 -4.07
C ALA A 370 -19.68 -11.34 -3.16
N LYS A 371 -19.73 -10.13 -3.73
CA LYS A 371 -19.53 -8.88 -2.98
C LYS A 371 -20.63 -8.63 -1.94
N LEU A 372 -21.88 -8.98 -2.25
CA LEU A 372 -23.00 -8.73 -1.34
C LEU A 372 -23.19 -9.86 -0.31
N ALA A 373 -22.98 -11.13 -0.72
CA ALA A 373 -23.19 -12.30 0.12
C ALA A 373 -22.00 -12.62 1.03
N GLY A 374 -20.80 -12.19 0.68
CA GLY A 374 -19.57 -12.51 1.42
C GLY A 374 -19.42 -11.72 2.72
N GLY A 375 -20.04 -10.56 2.83
CA GLY A 375 -19.84 -9.66 3.98
C GLY A 375 -18.42 -9.11 4.07
N VAL A 376 -18.08 -8.56 5.23
CA VAL A 376 -16.74 -8.05 5.57
C VAL A 376 -16.26 -8.73 6.84
N ALA A 377 -15.08 -9.35 6.77
CA ALA A 377 -14.40 -9.84 7.96
C ALA A 377 -13.61 -8.67 8.59
N VAL A 378 -13.87 -8.39 9.86
CA VAL A 378 -13.22 -7.33 10.62
C VAL A 378 -12.28 -7.96 11.64
N ILE A 379 -10.98 -7.87 11.42
CA ILE A 379 -9.97 -8.28 12.39
C ILE A 379 -9.76 -7.11 13.36
N LYS A 380 -10.14 -7.30 14.62
CA LYS A 380 -9.92 -6.33 15.69
C LYS A 380 -8.64 -6.69 16.42
N VAL A 381 -7.68 -5.78 16.37
CA VAL A 381 -6.36 -5.97 16.98
C VAL A 381 -6.41 -5.55 18.44
N GLY A 382 -5.95 -6.42 19.35
CA GLY A 382 -5.86 -6.15 20.77
C GLY A 382 -4.43 -5.85 21.22
N ALA A 383 -4.27 -4.85 22.12
CA ALA A 383 -2.99 -4.52 22.73
C ALA A 383 -3.15 -3.78 24.06
N ALA A 384 -2.09 -3.75 24.88
CA ALA A 384 -2.11 -3.09 26.18
C ALA A 384 -1.90 -1.56 26.09
N THR A 385 -1.25 -1.06 25.04
CA THR A 385 -0.94 0.35 24.85
C THR A 385 -1.27 0.81 23.43
N GLU A 386 -1.54 2.09 23.25
CA GLU A 386 -1.82 2.67 21.92
C GLU A 386 -0.65 2.51 20.94
N ILE A 387 0.59 2.60 21.43
CA ILE A 387 1.79 2.42 20.60
C ILE A 387 1.88 0.97 20.10
N GLU A 388 1.68 -0.01 20.99
CA GLU A 388 1.65 -1.42 20.64
C GLU A 388 0.48 -1.74 19.68
N MET A 389 -0.68 -1.13 19.91
CA MET A 389 -1.87 -1.27 19.07
C MET A 389 -1.58 -0.87 17.62
N LYS A 390 -0.99 0.31 17.41
CA LYS A 390 -0.65 0.82 16.08
C LYS A 390 0.38 -0.06 15.37
N GLU A 391 1.43 -0.49 16.09
CA GLU A 391 2.44 -1.40 15.53
C GLU A 391 1.82 -2.74 15.14
N LYS A 392 1.03 -3.32 16.01
CA LYS A 392 0.39 -4.62 15.78
C LYS A 392 -0.65 -4.55 14.66
N LYS A 393 -1.42 -3.44 14.56
CA LYS A 393 -2.36 -3.19 13.46
C LYS A 393 -1.62 -3.14 12.11
N ALA A 394 -0.56 -2.35 12.00
CA ALA A 394 0.24 -2.27 10.77
C ALA A 394 0.80 -3.64 10.37
N ARG A 395 1.28 -4.43 11.32
CA ARG A 395 1.80 -5.78 11.09
C ARG A 395 0.72 -6.75 10.60
N VAL A 396 -0.51 -6.65 11.11
CA VAL A 396 -1.66 -7.45 10.63
C VAL A 396 -2.06 -7.02 9.23
N GLU A 397 -2.05 -5.73 8.92
CA GLU A 397 -2.33 -5.19 7.58
C GLU A 397 -1.29 -5.69 6.56
N ASP A 398 0.00 -5.63 6.87
CA ASP A 398 1.07 -6.16 6.02
C ASP A 398 0.90 -7.67 5.77
N ALA A 399 0.63 -8.43 6.84
CA ALA A 399 0.39 -9.88 6.74
C ALA A 399 -0.84 -10.20 5.87
N LEU A 400 -1.90 -9.41 5.96
CA LEU A 400 -3.09 -9.56 5.11
C LEU A 400 -2.78 -9.29 3.64
N HIS A 401 -2.03 -8.23 3.33
CA HIS A 401 -1.61 -7.92 1.97
C HIS A 401 -0.71 -9.01 1.38
N SER A 402 0.26 -9.47 2.15
CA SER A 402 1.15 -10.58 1.79
C SER A 402 0.38 -11.87 1.50
N THR A 403 -0.60 -12.18 2.34
CA THR A 403 -1.46 -13.37 2.16
C THR A 403 -2.33 -13.26 0.91
N ARG A 404 -2.88 -12.10 0.59
CA ARG A 404 -3.61 -11.87 -0.66
C ARG A 404 -2.71 -12.06 -1.88
N ALA A 405 -1.49 -11.49 -1.84
CA ALA A 405 -0.50 -11.67 -2.91
C ALA A 405 -0.14 -13.16 -3.13
N ALA A 406 -0.07 -13.95 -2.05
CA ALA A 406 0.17 -15.39 -2.12
C ALA A 406 -1.01 -16.16 -2.75
N VAL A 407 -2.23 -15.79 -2.44
CA VAL A 407 -3.43 -16.39 -3.05
C VAL A 407 -3.52 -16.08 -4.54
N GLU A 408 -3.10 -14.86 -4.95
CA GLU A 408 -3.15 -14.42 -6.36
C GLU A 408 -2.12 -15.13 -7.25
N GLU A 409 -0.86 -15.20 -6.83
CA GLU A 409 0.26 -15.66 -7.68
C GLU A 409 1.03 -16.86 -7.11
N GLY A 410 0.55 -17.42 -6.01
CA GLY A 410 1.21 -18.54 -5.35
C GLY A 410 2.39 -18.11 -4.47
N VAL A 411 3.09 -19.12 -3.94
CA VAL A 411 4.20 -18.97 -3.00
C VAL A 411 5.47 -19.61 -3.54
N VAL A 412 6.60 -19.08 -3.11
CA VAL A 412 7.95 -19.57 -3.38
C VAL A 412 8.69 -19.81 -2.06
N ALA A 413 9.84 -20.47 -2.12
CA ALA A 413 10.72 -20.64 -0.96
C ALA A 413 11.17 -19.28 -0.43
N GLY A 414 10.84 -18.99 0.84
CA GLY A 414 11.08 -17.70 1.49
C GLY A 414 12.53 -17.47 1.93
N GLY A 415 12.72 -16.40 2.70
CA GLY A 415 14.01 -16.05 3.27
C GLY A 415 15.08 -15.66 2.24
N GLY A 416 14.70 -15.18 1.07
CA GLY A 416 15.59 -14.83 -0.03
C GLY A 416 16.00 -16.03 -0.89
N THR A 417 15.56 -17.25 -0.56
CA THR A 417 15.92 -18.48 -1.27
C THR A 417 15.45 -18.47 -2.72
N ALA A 418 14.24 -17.99 -3.00
CA ALA A 418 13.72 -17.92 -4.38
C ALA A 418 14.59 -17.07 -5.30
N LEU A 419 15.13 -15.94 -4.82
CA LEU A 419 16.06 -15.11 -5.58
C LEU A 419 17.37 -15.85 -5.86
N VAL A 420 17.91 -16.60 -4.89
CA VAL A 420 19.11 -17.43 -5.09
C VAL A 420 18.86 -18.54 -6.11
N ARG A 421 17.68 -19.18 -6.10
CA ARG A 421 17.30 -20.19 -7.11
C ARG A 421 17.17 -19.60 -8.50
N ALA A 422 16.59 -18.40 -8.62
CA ALA A 422 16.45 -17.70 -9.90
C ALA A 422 17.81 -17.31 -10.52
N LEU A 423 18.91 -17.31 -9.77
CA LEU A 423 20.28 -17.12 -10.32
C LEU A 423 20.63 -18.16 -11.39
N SER A 424 20.10 -19.37 -11.31
CA SER A 424 20.31 -20.41 -12.31
C SER A 424 19.81 -20.01 -13.70
N ALA A 425 18.72 -19.25 -13.78
CA ALA A 425 18.17 -18.75 -15.05
C ALA A 425 19.05 -17.67 -15.70
N LEU A 426 20.00 -17.11 -14.95
CA LEU A 426 20.97 -16.14 -15.44
C LEU A 426 22.31 -16.79 -15.80
N ALA A 427 22.46 -18.12 -15.61
CA ALA A 427 23.68 -18.82 -15.95
C ALA A 427 23.92 -18.82 -17.47
N GLY A 428 25.07 -18.31 -17.90
CA GLY A 428 25.40 -18.19 -19.33
C GLY A 428 24.60 -17.11 -20.08
N LEU A 429 23.79 -16.29 -19.37
CA LEU A 429 23.12 -15.17 -20.00
C LEU A 429 24.13 -14.04 -20.29
N GLU A 430 24.28 -13.71 -21.56
CA GLU A 430 25.13 -12.63 -22.05
C GLU A 430 24.30 -11.57 -22.77
N GLY A 431 24.74 -10.32 -22.68
CA GLY A 431 24.20 -9.24 -23.48
C GLY A 431 24.83 -9.21 -24.89
N ILE A 432 24.35 -8.31 -25.72
CA ILE A 432 24.90 -8.13 -27.09
C ILE A 432 26.31 -7.50 -27.12
N ASN A 433 26.76 -6.98 -25.99
CA ASN A 433 28.10 -6.43 -25.78
C ASN A 433 28.57 -6.66 -24.34
N HIS A 434 29.82 -6.30 -24.06
CA HIS A 434 30.45 -6.47 -22.76
C HIS A 434 29.70 -5.73 -21.64
N ASP A 435 29.33 -4.48 -21.85
CA ASP A 435 28.69 -3.63 -20.85
C ASP A 435 27.29 -4.18 -20.46
N GLN A 436 26.54 -4.72 -21.43
CA GLN A 436 25.28 -5.40 -21.13
C GLN A 436 25.50 -6.69 -20.33
N THR A 437 26.53 -7.44 -20.63
CA THR A 437 26.90 -8.65 -19.84
C THR A 437 27.28 -8.28 -18.40
N VAL A 438 27.98 -7.15 -18.21
CA VAL A 438 28.25 -6.61 -16.87
C VAL A 438 26.95 -6.22 -16.19
N GLY A 439 25.98 -5.61 -16.91
CA GLY A 439 24.64 -5.34 -16.38
C GLY A 439 23.93 -6.57 -15.84
N VAL A 440 24.00 -7.70 -16.57
CA VAL A 440 23.49 -9.01 -16.09
C VAL A 440 24.17 -9.43 -14.79
N ASN A 441 25.50 -9.28 -14.71
CA ASN A 441 26.27 -9.66 -13.52
C ASN A 441 25.98 -8.74 -12.30
N ILE A 442 25.69 -7.47 -12.53
CA ILE A 442 25.24 -6.54 -11.48
C ILE A 442 23.94 -7.07 -10.84
N LEU A 443 22.95 -7.44 -11.66
CA LEU A 443 21.70 -8.00 -11.12
C LEU A 443 21.93 -9.32 -10.41
N ARG A 444 22.76 -10.21 -10.99
CA ARG A 444 23.14 -11.48 -10.36
C ARG A 444 23.69 -11.25 -8.95
N ARG A 445 24.60 -10.30 -8.79
CA ARG A 445 25.18 -9.96 -7.49
C ARG A 445 24.13 -9.37 -6.53
N ALA A 446 23.26 -8.50 -7.04
CA ALA A 446 22.22 -7.89 -6.22
C ALA A 446 21.19 -8.90 -5.68
N MET A 447 20.84 -9.93 -6.44
CA MET A 447 19.89 -10.97 -6.03
C MET A 447 20.38 -11.82 -4.85
N GLU A 448 21.67 -11.79 -4.52
CA GLU A 448 22.22 -12.45 -3.32
C GLU A 448 21.93 -11.67 -2.03
N GLU A 449 21.80 -10.34 -2.13
CA GLU A 449 21.79 -9.43 -0.96
C GLU A 449 20.63 -9.64 0.00
N PRO A 450 19.38 -9.93 -0.41
CA PRO A 450 18.31 -10.19 0.55
C PRO A 450 18.63 -11.34 1.50
N LEU A 451 19.09 -12.49 1.01
CA LEU A 451 19.52 -13.59 1.86
C LEU A 451 20.72 -13.19 2.75
N ARG A 452 21.73 -12.53 2.17
CA ARG A 452 22.91 -12.05 2.91
C ARG A 452 22.53 -11.12 4.04
N GLN A 453 21.58 -10.20 3.81
CA GLN A 453 21.13 -9.26 4.83
C GLN A 453 20.35 -9.94 5.95
N ILE A 454 19.46 -10.90 5.61
CA ILE A 454 18.73 -11.70 6.60
C ILE A 454 19.71 -12.44 7.52
N VAL A 455 20.73 -13.07 6.94
CA VAL A 455 21.78 -13.80 7.66
C VAL A 455 22.61 -12.86 8.54
N ALA A 456 23.02 -11.69 8.01
CA ALA A 456 23.77 -10.69 8.77
C ALA A 456 22.96 -10.17 9.97
N ASN A 457 21.67 -9.92 9.80
CA ASN A 457 20.78 -9.50 10.88
C ASN A 457 20.60 -10.62 11.93
N ALA A 458 20.73 -11.88 11.53
CA ALA A 458 20.71 -13.03 12.44
C ALA A 458 22.00 -13.18 13.25
N GLY A 459 23.09 -12.54 12.82
CA GLY A 459 24.41 -12.62 13.46
C GLY A 459 25.29 -13.75 12.92
N ASP A 460 24.88 -14.38 11.81
CA ASP A 460 25.61 -15.46 11.14
C ASP A 460 26.45 -14.91 9.98
N GLU A 461 27.35 -15.75 9.41
CA GLU A 461 28.24 -15.33 8.31
C GLU A 461 27.54 -15.43 6.95
N PRO A 462 27.21 -14.29 6.29
CA PRO A 462 26.41 -14.27 5.06
C PRO A 462 27.02 -15.06 3.90
N SER A 463 28.35 -15.04 3.76
CA SER A 463 29.03 -15.70 2.64
C SER A 463 29.02 -17.21 2.76
N VAL A 464 29.11 -17.74 3.97
CA VAL A 464 29.03 -19.17 4.24
C VAL A 464 27.63 -19.68 3.94
N VAL A 465 26.61 -19.01 4.50
CA VAL A 465 25.21 -19.43 4.31
C VAL A 465 24.80 -19.32 2.85
N PHE A 466 25.13 -18.22 2.17
CA PHE A 466 24.83 -18.05 0.75
C PHE A 466 25.43 -19.20 -0.09
N ASN A 467 26.71 -19.55 0.14
CA ASN A 467 27.37 -20.61 -0.60
C ASN A 467 26.71 -21.97 -0.38
N GLU A 468 26.27 -22.28 0.85
CA GLU A 468 25.57 -23.56 1.14
C GLU A 468 24.16 -23.56 0.51
N VAL A 469 23.41 -22.48 0.61
CA VAL A 469 22.10 -22.37 -0.05
C VAL A 469 22.25 -22.47 -1.57
N GLN A 470 23.24 -21.83 -2.17
CA GLN A 470 23.47 -21.85 -3.62
C GLN A 470 23.77 -23.27 -4.15
N LYS A 471 24.52 -24.10 -3.40
CA LYS A 471 24.80 -25.49 -3.76
C LYS A 471 23.58 -26.39 -3.69
N GLY A 472 22.59 -26.03 -2.87
CA GLY A 472 21.36 -26.79 -2.73
C GLY A 472 20.46 -26.67 -3.97
N SER A 473 19.41 -27.48 -4.02
CA SER A 473 18.42 -27.51 -5.11
C SER A 473 16.99 -27.40 -4.55
N GLY A 474 16.03 -27.14 -5.43
CA GLY A 474 14.62 -27.00 -5.04
C GLY A 474 14.42 -25.91 -3.99
N ASN A 475 13.69 -26.21 -2.93
CA ASN A 475 13.36 -25.27 -1.86
C ASN A 475 14.41 -25.23 -0.72
N PHE A 476 15.56 -25.89 -0.88
CA PHE A 476 16.60 -25.93 0.15
C PHE A 476 17.12 -24.53 0.44
N GLY A 477 17.00 -24.09 1.69
CA GLY A 477 17.37 -22.76 2.15
C GLY A 477 17.86 -22.75 3.59
N TYR A 478 17.88 -21.55 4.20
CA TYR A 478 18.38 -21.32 5.55
C TYR A 478 17.33 -20.61 6.41
N ASN A 479 16.90 -21.25 7.49
CA ASN A 479 16.04 -20.67 8.50
C ASN A 479 16.87 -19.81 9.46
N ALA A 480 16.87 -18.50 9.25
CA ALA A 480 17.64 -17.56 10.06
C ALA A 480 17.12 -17.40 11.51
N ALA A 481 15.90 -17.86 11.81
CA ALA A 481 15.38 -17.86 13.17
C ALA A 481 16.05 -18.94 14.03
N THR A 482 16.24 -20.15 13.46
CA THR A 482 16.74 -21.35 14.17
C THR A 482 18.18 -21.73 13.83
N GLY A 483 18.77 -21.20 12.75
CA GLY A 483 20.08 -21.55 12.25
C GLY A 483 20.12 -22.90 11.48
N GLN A 484 18.96 -23.40 11.03
CA GLN A 484 18.86 -24.71 10.38
C GLN A 484 18.74 -24.58 8.86
N TYR A 485 19.32 -25.55 8.15
CA TYR A 485 19.14 -25.72 6.70
C TYR A 485 18.08 -26.77 6.42
N GLY A 486 17.28 -26.58 5.36
CA GLY A 486 16.27 -27.56 4.95
C GLY A 486 15.35 -27.02 3.86
N ASP A 487 14.28 -27.76 3.57
CA ASP A 487 13.22 -27.29 2.66
C ASP A 487 12.42 -26.16 3.31
N MET A 488 12.49 -24.97 2.71
CA MET A 488 11.85 -23.77 3.25
C MET A 488 10.33 -23.88 3.27
N ILE A 489 9.74 -24.57 2.29
CA ILE A 489 8.29 -24.76 2.22
C ILE A 489 7.83 -25.72 3.34
N GLU A 490 8.54 -26.82 3.55
CA GLU A 490 8.26 -27.75 4.66
C GLU A 490 8.43 -27.08 6.03
N MET A 491 9.40 -26.20 6.16
CA MET A 491 9.61 -25.38 7.37
C MET A 491 8.57 -24.26 7.56
N GLY A 492 7.65 -24.07 6.60
CA GLY A 492 6.64 -23.02 6.65
C GLY A 492 7.17 -21.62 6.35
N ILE A 493 8.37 -21.48 5.75
CA ILE A 493 8.97 -20.20 5.40
C ILE A 493 8.70 -19.93 3.93
N LEU A 494 7.61 -19.21 3.68
CA LEU A 494 7.05 -18.95 2.37
C LEU A 494 7.05 -17.46 2.08
N ASP A 495 7.43 -17.06 0.86
CA ASP A 495 7.27 -15.71 0.35
C ASP A 495 6.25 -15.72 -0.81
N PRO A 496 5.34 -14.76 -0.93
CA PRO A 496 4.49 -14.65 -2.11
C PRO A 496 5.32 -14.38 -3.36
N ALA A 497 5.06 -15.09 -4.44
CA ALA A 497 5.76 -14.90 -5.71
C ALA A 497 5.60 -13.47 -6.23
N LYS A 498 4.40 -12.89 -6.10
CA LYS A 498 4.09 -11.51 -6.46
C LYS A 498 4.98 -10.50 -5.71
N VAL A 499 5.18 -10.69 -4.41
CA VAL A 499 6.04 -9.82 -3.57
C VAL A 499 7.48 -9.89 -4.05
N THR A 500 8.03 -11.10 -4.20
CA THR A 500 9.43 -11.31 -4.59
C THR A 500 9.74 -10.75 -5.98
N ARG A 501 8.89 -11.01 -6.98
CA ARG A 501 9.10 -10.49 -8.34
C ARG A 501 8.91 -8.97 -8.44
N THR A 502 7.92 -8.41 -7.74
CA THR A 502 7.65 -6.97 -7.74
C THR A 502 8.80 -6.20 -7.08
N ALA A 503 9.33 -6.71 -5.97
CA ALA A 503 10.50 -6.13 -5.31
C ALA A 503 11.70 -6.05 -6.27
N LEU A 504 11.98 -7.14 -7.02
CA LEU A 504 13.06 -7.19 -8.00
C LEU A 504 12.83 -6.21 -9.16
N GLN A 505 11.62 -6.18 -9.72
CA GLN A 505 11.25 -5.31 -10.84
C GLN A 505 11.36 -3.82 -10.47
N ASN A 506 10.78 -3.42 -9.34
CA ASN A 506 10.80 -2.03 -8.90
C ASN A 506 12.21 -1.57 -8.53
N ALA A 507 12.98 -2.40 -7.84
CA ALA A 507 14.37 -2.12 -7.51
C ALA A 507 15.22 -1.89 -8.77
N ALA A 508 15.13 -2.78 -9.74
CA ALA A 508 15.90 -2.68 -10.99
C ALA A 508 15.45 -1.49 -11.85
N SER A 509 14.16 -1.20 -11.92
CA SER A 509 13.61 -0.07 -12.68
C SER A 509 14.18 1.26 -12.19
N ILE A 510 14.06 1.53 -10.90
CA ILE A 510 14.51 2.80 -10.30
C ILE A 510 16.05 2.87 -10.29
N ALA A 511 16.73 1.78 -9.90
CA ALA A 511 18.19 1.73 -9.91
C ALA A 511 18.75 1.95 -11.32
N GLY A 512 18.12 1.38 -12.35
CA GLY A 512 18.49 1.59 -13.76
C GLY A 512 18.37 3.06 -14.18
N LEU A 513 17.34 3.79 -13.73
CA LEU A 513 17.22 5.24 -13.95
C LEU A 513 18.34 6.01 -13.24
N MET A 514 18.65 5.64 -12.00
CA MET A 514 19.72 6.29 -11.24
C MET A 514 21.09 6.08 -11.90
N LEU A 515 21.37 4.89 -12.41
CA LEU A 515 22.64 4.60 -13.12
C LEU A 515 22.80 5.43 -14.41
N THR A 516 21.70 5.74 -15.09
CA THR A 516 21.70 6.53 -16.34
C THR A 516 21.62 8.03 -16.10
N THR A 517 21.56 8.48 -14.84
CA THR A 517 21.51 9.90 -14.48
C THR A 517 22.88 10.54 -14.62
N GLU A 518 22.95 11.67 -15.36
CA GLU A 518 24.17 12.45 -15.58
C GLU A 518 24.13 13.80 -14.87
N VAL A 519 22.92 14.36 -14.67
CA VAL A 519 22.73 15.70 -14.11
C VAL A 519 21.68 15.66 -13.01
N MET A 520 21.95 16.33 -11.91
CA MET A 520 21.00 16.58 -10.83
C MET A 520 20.79 18.09 -10.66
N ILE A 521 19.54 18.52 -10.56
CA ILE A 521 19.18 19.94 -10.47
C ILE A 521 18.32 20.14 -9.22
N ALA A 522 18.78 20.98 -8.30
CA ALA A 522 18.07 21.33 -7.07
C ALA A 522 17.89 22.85 -6.95
N ASP A 523 16.96 23.28 -6.09
CA ASP A 523 16.89 24.69 -5.71
C ASP A 523 18.13 25.08 -4.91
N ALA A 524 18.80 26.17 -5.30
CA ALA A 524 19.89 26.71 -4.53
C ALA A 524 19.43 27.09 -3.13
N PRO A 525 20.28 26.97 -2.09
CA PRO A 525 19.96 27.47 -0.77
C PRO A 525 19.51 28.92 -0.86
N SER A 526 18.34 29.27 -0.33
CA SER A 526 17.96 30.67 -0.18
C SER A 526 18.83 31.28 0.91
N ASP A 527 19.60 32.33 0.60
CA ASP A 527 20.18 33.24 1.59
C ASP A 527 19.06 34.03 2.28
N ASP A 528 18.17 33.34 2.96
CA ASP A 528 17.20 33.98 3.85
C ASP A 528 17.94 34.40 5.14
N LYS A 529 18.75 35.45 4.99
CA LYS A 529 19.11 36.30 6.13
C LYS A 529 17.80 36.87 6.62
N GLY A 530 17.30 36.30 7.72
CA GLY A 530 16.08 36.75 8.35
C GLY A 530 15.96 38.27 8.26
N HIS A 531 14.98 38.74 7.57
CA HIS A 531 14.50 40.10 7.73
C HIS A 531 14.00 40.15 9.17
N GLY A 532 14.91 40.56 10.08
CA GLY A 532 14.52 41.04 11.37
C GLY A 532 13.41 42.06 11.15
N MET A 533 12.27 41.85 11.77
CA MET A 533 11.24 42.87 11.87
C MET A 533 11.94 44.17 12.24
N PRO A 534 11.66 45.30 11.57
CA PRO A 534 12.14 46.57 12.02
C PRO A 534 11.59 46.78 13.43
N ASP A 535 12.53 46.97 14.35
CA ASP A 535 12.29 47.35 15.72
C ASP A 535 11.47 48.66 15.73
N MET A 536 10.16 48.55 15.96
CA MET A 536 9.29 49.69 16.24
C MET A 536 9.47 50.12 17.72
N GLY A 537 10.70 50.29 18.08
CA GLY A 537 11.08 50.96 19.32
C GLY A 537 11.25 52.46 19.10
N GLY A 538 10.27 53.25 19.48
CA GLY A 538 10.49 54.67 19.54
C GLY A 538 9.25 55.56 19.32
N MET A 539 8.24 55.49 20.18
CA MET A 539 7.37 56.65 20.45
C MET A 539 6.85 56.60 21.90
N GLY A 540 7.79 56.75 22.80
CA GLY A 540 7.48 57.15 24.17
C GLY A 540 7.68 58.64 24.29
N GLY A 541 6.66 59.35 24.73
CA GLY A 541 6.86 60.70 25.25
C GLY A 541 5.94 61.75 24.66
N MET A 542 4.75 61.92 25.20
CA MET A 542 4.24 63.25 25.57
C MET A 542 3.12 63.08 26.59
N GLY A 543 3.50 63.11 27.84
CA GLY A 543 2.57 63.36 28.93
C GLY A 543 2.35 64.83 29.09
N GLY A 544 1.17 65.19 29.61
CA GLY A 544 1.02 66.41 30.33
C GLY A 544 -0.18 67.28 29.93
N MET A 545 -0.99 67.54 30.94
CA MET A 545 -1.92 68.65 31.15
C MET A 545 -3.35 68.51 30.54
N MET A 546 -4.28 68.24 31.31
CA MET A 546 -5.18 68.87 32.26
C MET A 546 -6.26 67.88 32.68
#